data_a9542a96aabc5a6857c851c19af6380d
#
_entry.id   a9542a96aabc5a6857c851c19af6380d
#
_cell.length_a   1.000
_cell.length_b   1.000
_cell.length_c   1.000
_cell.angle_alpha   90.00
_cell.angle_beta   90.00
_cell.angle_gamma   90.00
#
_symmetry.space_group_name_H-M   'P 1'
#
loop_
_entity.id
_entity.type
_entity.pdbx_description
1 polymer ?
#
loop_
_entity_poly.entity_id
_entity_poly.type
_entity_poly.pdbx_seq_one_letter_code
_entity_poly.pdbx_strand_id
1 'polypeptide(L)'
;MTQQIAVFTNVGERTNVTGSAMFKRLIMEEDYETALNVAREQVENGAQVIDINMDEAMLDSKAAMVKFLNLIASEPDISKVPIMVDSSKWEVIEAGLKCIQGKAIVNSISLKEGEEPFKHQAKIIKRFGAAAVVMAFDTDGQADTADRKFEICERSYRILVDEIGF
;
A
#
# COMPACT_ATOMS: atom_id res chain seq x y z
N MET A 1 -9.41 25.64 19.35
CA MET A 1 -8.54 24.89 18.42
C MET A 1 -8.05 23.66 19.17
N THR A 2 -8.63 22.50 18.93
CA THR A 2 -8.14 21.25 19.49
C THR A 2 -6.84 20.91 18.77
N GLN A 3 -5.71 20.92 19.48
CA GLN A 3 -4.46 20.38 18.97
C GLN A 3 -4.71 18.90 18.59
N GLN A 4 -4.68 18.59 17.31
CA GLN A 4 -4.59 17.21 16.85
C GLN A 4 -3.21 16.70 17.28
N ILE A 5 -3.20 15.89 18.33
CA ILE A 5 -1.99 15.16 18.72
C ILE A 5 -1.73 14.18 17.59
N ALA A 6 -0.61 14.34 16.89
CA ALA A 6 -0.15 13.37 15.91
C ALA A 6 0.09 12.05 16.64
N VAL A 7 -0.76 11.05 16.39
CA VAL A 7 -0.60 9.71 16.95
C VAL A 7 0.37 8.95 16.06
N PHE A 8 1.43 8.41 16.64
CA PHE A 8 2.35 7.53 15.93
C PHE A 8 1.59 6.26 15.52
N THR A 9 1.73 5.87 14.24
CA THR A 9 1.05 4.69 13.68
C THR A 9 2.08 3.63 13.33
N ASN A 10 1.94 2.44 13.94
CA ASN A 10 2.76 1.27 13.61
C ASN A 10 2.21 0.57 12.37
N VAL A 11 3.06 0.40 11.36
CA VAL A 11 2.80 -0.41 10.18
C VAL A 11 3.55 -1.73 10.29
N GLY A 12 2.83 -2.84 10.23
CA GLY A 12 3.41 -4.19 10.21
C GLY A 12 3.80 -4.58 8.79
N GLU A 13 5.06 -4.96 8.56
CA GLU A 13 5.61 -5.28 7.24
C GLU A 13 6.07 -6.75 7.08
N ARG A 14 5.61 -7.66 7.93
CA ARG A 14 5.97 -9.08 7.81
C ARG A 14 5.20 -9.82 6.72
N THR A 15 4.12 -9.24 6.21
CA THR A 15 3.32 -9.72 5.08
C THR A 15 3.78 -9.14 3.74
N ASN A 16 5.07 -8.87 3.61
CA ASN A 16 5.71 -8.32 2.43
C ASN A 16 6.76 -9.31 1.91
N VAL A 17 6.57 -9.83 0.68
CA VAL A 17 7.46 -10.85 0.08
C VAL A 17 8.86 -10.32 -0.21
N THR A 18 9.02 -9.02 -0.38
CA THR A 18 10.32 -8.39 -0.59
C THR A 18 11.07 -8.15 0.72
N GLY A 19 10.34 -7.96 1.84
CA GLY A 19 10.90 -7.68 3.17
C GLY A 19 10.99 -8.89 4.10
N SER A 20 10.28 -10.00 3.80
CA SER A 20 10.22 -11.19 4.64
C SER A 20 10.45 -12.47 3.85
N ALA A 21 11.63 -13.06 4.00
CA ALA A 21 11.97 -14.33 3.34
C ALA A 21 11.04 -15.48 3.77
N MET A 22 10.58 -15.47 5.03
CA MET A 22 9.62 -16.47 5.54
C MET A 22 8.28 -16.31 4.83
N PHE A 23 7.72 -15.10 4.80
CA PHE A 23 6.43 -14.86 4.15
C PHE A 23 6.49 -15.15 2.64
N LYS A 24 7.58 -14.72 1.96
CA LYS A 24 7.83 -15.07 0.57
C LYS A 24 7.74 -16.58 0.33
N ARG A 25 8.43 -17.40 1.14
CA ARG A 25 8.39 -18.84 1.03
C ARG A 25 6.97 -19.39 1.17
N LEU A 26 6.21 -18.95 2.17
CA LEU A 26 4.84 -19.38 2.40
C LEU A 26 3.93 -19.10 1.19
N ILE A 27 4.04 -17.91 0.62
CA ILE A 27 3.25 -17.56 -0.57
C ILE A 27 3.67 -18.39 -1.79
N MET A 28 4.96 -18.62 -2.00
CA MET A 28 5.48 -19.44 -3.10
C MET A 28 5.09 -20.92 -2.97
N GLU A 29 4.98 -21.45 -1.75
CA GLU A 29 4.54 -22.81 -1.44
C GLU A 29 3.00 -22.92 -1.34
N GLU A 30 2.28 -21.84 -1.55
CA GLU A 30 0.81 -21.73 -1.40
C GLU A 30 0.29 -22.04 0.01
N ASP A 31 1.14 -21.96 1.04
CA ASP A 31 0.74 -22.12 2.45
C ASP A 31 0.10 -20.84 2.98
N TYR A 32 -1.10 -20.56 2.50
CA TYR A 32 -1.85 -19.35 2.89
C TYR A 32 -2.36 -19.41 4.33
N GLU A 33 -2.55 -20.59 4.89
CA GLU A 33 -2.97 -20.76 6.29
C GLU A 33 -1.88 -20.22 7.24
N THR A 34 -0.63 -20.63 7.04
CA THR A 34 0.49 -20.11 7.82
C THR A 34 0.76 -18.63 7.51
N ALA A 35 0.57 -18.22 6.27
CA ALA A 35 0.70 -16.80 5.88
C ALA A 35 -0.32 -15.89 6.60
N LEU A 36 -1.57 -16.36 6.81
CA LEU A 36 -2.58 -15.65 7.62
C LEU A 36 -2.16 -15.54 9.09
N ASN A 37 -1.48 -16.56 9.65
CA ASN A 37 -0.95 -16.45 11.01
C ASN A 37 0.10 -15.35 11.12
N VAL A 38 0.96 -15.16 10.11
CA VAL A 38 1.90 -14.03 10.07
C VAL A 38 1.17 -12.68 10.12
N ALA A 39 0.07 -12.54 9.39
CA ALA A 39 -0.75 -11.31 9.43
C ALA A 39 -1.39 -11.13 10.82
N ARG A 40 -1.95 -12.20 11.40
CA ARG A 40 -2.60 -12.18 12.72
C ARG A 40 -1.61 -11.78 13.83
N GLU A 41 -0.42 -12.37 13.85
CA GLU A 41 0.62 -12.05 14.82
C GLU A 41 1.01 -10.56 14.79
N GLN A 42 1.07 -9.93 13.63
CA GLN A 42 1.35 -8.50 13.53
C GLN A 42 0.26 -7.66 14.23
N VAL A 43 -1.01 -7.99 13.99
CA VAL A 43 -2.14 -7.28 14.60
C VAL A 43 -2.18 -7.51 16.12
N GLU A 44 -1.96 -8.72 16.58
CA GLU A 44 -1.90 -9.08 18.02
C GLU A 44 -0.76 -8.37 18.73
N ASN A 45 0.37 -8.15 18.04
CA ASN A 45 1.53 -7.43 18.57
C ASN A 45 1.44 -5.90 18.36
N GLY A 46 0.27 -5.37 17.99
CA GLY A 46 -0.01 -3.94 18.02
C GLY A 46 0.21 -3.21 16.71
N ALA A 47 0.30 -3.89 15.57
CA ALA A 47 0.23 -3.23 14.27
C ALA A 47 -1.14 -2.56 14.10
N GLN A 48 -1.11 -1.28 13.74
CA GLN A 48 -2.33 -0.48 13.50
C GLN A 48 -2.71 -0.45 12.02
N VAL A 49 -1.77 -0.85 11.15
CA VAL A 49 -1.91 -1.06 9.71
C VAL A 49 -1.04 -2.26 9.37
N ILE A 50 -1.44 -3.12 8.45
CA ILE A 50 -0.57 -4.15 7.88
C ILE A 50 -0.32 -3.89 6.40
N ASP A 51 0.95 -3.93 6.03
CA ASP A 51 1.42 -3.80 4.66
C ASP A 51 1.44 -5.17 3.99
N ILE A 52 0.88 -5.26 2.78
CA ILE A 52 0.84 -6.49 2.01
C ILE A 52 1.46 -6.25 0.65
N ASN A 53 2.55 -6.96 0.39
CA ASN A 53 3.27 -6.92 -0.89
C ASN A 53 3.45 -8.34 -1.44
N MET A 54 3.13 -8.51 -2.73
CA MET A 54 3.25 -9.78 -3.47
C MET A 54 4.17 -9.64 -4.69
N ASP A 55 5.07 -8.64 -4.71
CA ASP A 55 5.96 -8.37 -5.84
C ASP A 55 7.13 -9.35 -5.88
N GLU A 56 6.91 -10.48 -6.52
CA GLU A 56 7.92 -11.51 -6.78
C GLU A 56 7.89 -11.93 -8.25
N ALA A 57 9.08 -12.06 -8.86
CA ALA A 57 9.22 -12.33 -10.29
C ALA A 57 8.59 -13.66 -10.74
N MET A 58 8.61 -14.67 -9.86
CA MET A 58 8.10 -16.02 -10.14
C MET A 58 6.64 -16.21 -9.70
N LEU A 59 5.96 -15.14 -9.27
CA LEU A 59 4.60 -15.16 -8.75
C LEU A 59 3.66 -14.36 -9.67
N ASP A 60 2.45 -14.86 -9.89
CA ASP A 60 1.36 -13.99 -10.33
C ASP A 60 0.95 -13.08 -9.16
N SER A 61 1.65 -11.95 -9.05
CA SER A 61 1.47 -10.99 -7.95
C SER A 61 0.03 -10.53 -7.80
N LYS A 62 -0.68 -10.35 -8.92
CA LYS A 62 -2.09 -9.91 -8.93
C LYS A 62 -3.02 -10.99 -8.37
N ALA A 63 -2.88 -12.22 -8.83
CA ALA A 63 -3.68 -13.34 -8.34
C ALA A 63 -3.39 -13.62 -6.86
N ALA A 64 -2.12 -13.60 -6.44
CA ALA A 64 -1.71 -13.79 -5.06
C ALA A 64 -2.25 -12.69 -4.13
N MET A 65 -2.18 -11.42 -4.54
CA MET A 65 -2.73 -10.28 -3.80
C MET A 65 -4.24 -10.46 -3.59
N VAL A 66 -4.99 -10.73 -4.65
CA VAL A 66 -6.45 -10.93 -4.57
C VAL A 66 -6.79 -12.12 -3.66
N LYS A 67 -6.09 -13.25 -3.82
CA LYS A 67 -6.31 -14.45 -3.00
C LYS A 67 -6.07 -14.17 -1.52
N PHE A 68 -4.93 -13.56 -1.19
CA PHE A 68 -4.58 -13.29 0.21
C PHE A 68 -5.52 -12.26 0.87
N LEU A 69 -5.87 -11.19 0.16
CA LEU A 69 -6.79 -10.17 0.68
C LEU A 69 -8.21 -10.73 0.92
N ASN A 70 -8.70 -11.61 0.04
CA ASN A 70 -9.99 -12.28 0.25
C ASN A 70 -9.96 -13.23 1.46
N LEU A 71 -8.82 -13.90 1.71
CA LEU A 71 -8.65 -14.71 2.91
C LEU A 71 -8.64 -13.84 4.17
N ILE A 72 -7.89 -12.72 4.16
CA ILE A 72 -7.90 -11.76 5.27
C ILE A 72 -9.31 -11.22 5.55
N ALA A 73 -10.11 -10.95 4.52
CA ALA A 73 -11.46 -10.44 4.69
C ALA A 73 -12.39 -11.40 5.46
N SER A 74 -12.08 -12.70 5.46
CA SER A 74 -12.80 -13.71 6.25
C SER A 74 -12.28 -13.88 7.68
N GLU A 75 -11.21 -13.18 8.06
CA GLU A 75 -10.54 -13.25 9.36
C GLU A 75 -10.78 -11.97 10.19
N PRO A 76 -11.80 -11.93 11.07
CA PRO A 76 -12.13 -10.72 11.84
C PRO A 76 -10.98 -10.19 12.70
N ASP A 77 -10.12 -11.08 13.19
CA ASP A 77 -8.97 -10.72 14.04
C ASP A 77 -7.87 -9.97 13.24
N ILE A 78 -7.83 -10.16 11.93
CA ILE A 78 -6.88 -9.50 11.04
C ILE A 78 -7.55 -8.26 10.40
N SER A 79 -8.75 -8.43 9.86
CA SER A 79 -9.44 -7.40 9.07
C SER A 79 -9.92 -6.19 9.87
N LYS A 80 -9.78 -6.21 11.20
CA LYS A 80 -10.08 -5.06 12.10
C LYS A 80 -9.12 -3.88 11.93
N VAL A 81 -7.95 -4.07 11.32
CA VAL A 81 -7.00 -2.98 11.02
C VAL A 81 -6.99 -2.65 9.53
N PRO A 82 -6.69 -1.40 9.15
CA PRO A 82 -6.51 -1.02 7.76
C PRO A 82 -5.41 -1.82 7.05
N ILE A 83 -5.62 -2.09 5.78
CA ILE A 83 -4.64 -2.73 4.90
C ILE A 83 -3.93 -1.66 4.07
N MET A 84 -2.61 -1.76 4.00
CA MET A 84 -1.79 -1.04 3.05
C MET A 84 -1.47 -1.98 1.89
N VAL A 85 -1.96 -1.65 0.69
CA VAL A 85 -1.68 -2.41 -0.53
C VAL A 85 -0.40 -1.87 -1.14
N ASP A 86 0.65 -2.68 -1.12
CA ASP A 86 1.97 -2.33 -1.61
C ASP A 86 2.31 -3.10 -2.88
N SER A 87 2.60 -2.38 -3.94
CA SER A 87 3.14 -2.95 -5.17
C SER A 87 3.79 -1.88 -6.04
N SER A 88 4.82 -2.28 -6.79
CA SER A 88 5.41 -1.50 -7.87
C SER A 88 4.54 -1.48 -9.15
N LYS A 89 3.52 -2.35 -9.23
CA LYS A 89 2.65 -2.52 -10.40
C LYS A 89 1.25 -2.00 -10.11
N TRP A 90 0.81 -1.03 -10.91
CA TRP A 90 -0.51 -0.42 -10.71
C TRP A 90 -1.67 -1.43 -10.79
N GLU A 91 -1.61 -2.40 -11.71
CA GLU A 91 -2.67 -3.41 -11.85
C GLU A 91 -2.82 -4.31 -10.60
N VAL A 92 -1.76 -4.49 -9.81
CA VAL A 92 -1.81 -5.23 -8.54
C VAL A 92 -2.49 -4.38 -7.48
N ILE A 93 -2.12 -3.10 -7.38
CA ILE A 93 -2.75 -2.14 -6.45
C ILE A 93 -4.24 -2.03 -6.73
N GLU A 94 -4.63 -1.80 -7.98
CA GLU A 94 -6.05 -1.67 -8.36
C GLU A 94 -6.85 -2.94 -8.07
N ALA A 95 -6.27 -4.11 -8.33
CA ALA A 95 -6.90 -5.39 -8.01
C ALA A 95 -7.07 -5.58 -6.49
N GLY A 96 -6.04 -5.23 -5.71
CA GLY A 96 -6.08 -5.27 -4.25
C GLY A 96 -7.15 -4.36 -3.66
N LEU A 97 -7.26 -3.12 -4.15
CA LEU A 97 -8.27 -2.17 -3.68
C LEU A 97 -9.70 -2.69 -3.84
N LYS A 98 -9.97 -3.50 -4.87
CA LYS A 98 -11.29 -4.12 -5.11
C LYS A 98 -11.67 -5.19 -4.07
N CYS A 99 -10.70 -5.70 -3.31
CA CYS A 99 -10.88 -6.74 -2.29
C CYS A 99 -11.05 -6.18 -0.87
N ILE A 100 -10.80 -4.89 -0.66
CA ILE A 100 -10.73 -4.30 0.68
C ILE A 100 -12.02 -3.58 1.03
N GLN A 101 -12.45 -3.77 2.27
CA GLN A 101 -13.52 -3.00 2.90
C GLN A 101 -12.92 -1.95 3.84
N GLY A 102 -13.55 -0.77 3.93
CA GLY A 102 -13.09 0.32 4.79
C GLY A 102 -11.95 1.14 4.18
N LYS A 103 -11.20 1.84 5.04
CA LYS A 103 -10.12 2.76 4.63
C LYS A 103 -8.84 1.98 4.34
N ALA A 104 -8.50 1.82 3.07
CA ALA A 104 -7.21 1.28 2.65
C ALA A 104 -6.14 2.38 2.52
N ILE A 105 -4.88 1.95 2.39
CA ILE A 105 -3.75 2.81 2.05
C ILE A 105 -3.07 2.20 0.83
N VAL A 106 -2.72 3.03 -0.14
CA VAL A 106 -1.94 2.62 -1.32
C VAL A 106 -0.47 2.97 -1.10
N ASN A 107 0.41 2.02 -1.26
CA ASN A 107 1.86 2.18 -1.24
C ASN A 107 2.44 1.67 -2.58
N SER A 108 2.77 2.51 -3.54
CA SER A 108 2.72 3.96 -3.54
C SER A 108 2.40 4.47 -4.95
N ILE A 109 2.19 5.76 -5.08
CA ILE A 109 2.14 6.44 -6.38
C ILE A 109 3.25 7.48 -6.46
N SER A 110 3.64 7.87 -7.66
CA SER A 110 4.68 8.87 -7.89
C SER A 110 4.54 9.51 -9.27
N LEU A 111 5.27 10.60 -9.49
CA LEU A 111 5.37 11.28 -10.78
C LEU A 111 6.41 10.62 -11.73
N LYS A 112 6.89 9.41 -11.41
CA LYS A 112 7.93 8.70 -12.19
C LYS A 112 7.56 8.54 -13.67
N GLU A 113 6.31 8.29 -13.97
CA GLU A 113 5.79 8.11 -15.33
C GLU A 113 5.08 9.37 -15.86
N GLY A 114 5.24 10.50 -15.15
CA GLY A 114 4.61 11.77 -15.49
C GLY A 114 3.28 12.01 -14.77
N GLU A 115 2.68 13.17 -15.04
CA GLU A 115 1.47 13.63 -14.34
C GLU A 115 0.20 12.89 -14.75
N GLU A 116 0.03 12.53 -16.02
CA GLU A 116 -1.21 11.89 -16.48
C GLU A 116 -1.44 10.52 -15.84
N PRO A 117 -0.45 9.59 -15.81
CA PRO A 117 -0.59 8.35 -15.05
C PRO A 117 -0.83 8.59 -13.56
N PHE A 118 -0.12 9.53 -12.95
CA PHE A 118 -0.30 9.91 -11.54
C PHE A 118 -1.73 10.38 -11.25
N LYS A 119 -2.26 11.30 -12.07
CA LYS A 119 -3.64 11.81 -11.95
C LYS A 119 -4.68 10.70 -12.15
N HIS A 120 -4.44 9.79 -13.09
CA HIS A 120 -5.31 8.63 -13.32
C HIS A 120 -5.38 7.73 -12.09
N GLN A 121 -4.22 7.34 -11.56
CA GLN A 121 -4.10 6.51 -10.35
C GLN A 121 -4.76 7.20 -9.14
N ALA A 122 -4.46 8.49 -8.93
CA ALA A 122 -5.04 9.28 -7.85
C ALA A 122 -6.57 9.32 -7.90
N LYS A 123 -7.18 9.52 -9.07
CA LYS A 123 -8.64 9.49 -9.24
C LYS A 123 -9.24 8.15 -8.84
N ILE A 124 -8.57 7.05 -9.17
CA ILE A 124 -9.03 5.70 -8.80
C ILE A 124 -8.91 5.51 -7.29
N ILE A 125 -7.76 5.83 -6.69
CA ILE A 125 -7.54 5.73 -5.24
C ILE A 125 -8.62 6.52 -4.48
N LYS A 126 -8.89 7.75 -4.92
CA LYS A 126 -9.94 8.58 -4.32
C LYS A 126 -11.32 7.92 -4.41
N ARG A 127 -11.68 7.29 -5.53
CA ARG A 127 -12.97 6.59 -5.69
C ARG A 127 -13.13 5.43 -4.69
N PHE A 128 -12.04 4.74 -4.36
CA PHE A 128 -12.02 3.72 -3.31
C PHE A 128 -11.99 4.29 -1.89
N GLY A 129 -11.86 5.61 -1.74
CA GLY A 129 -11.74 6.26 -0.43
C GLY A 129 -10.42 5.94 0.28
N ALA A 130 -9.42 5.43 -0.43
CA ALA A 130 -8.13 5.07 0.13
C ALA A 130 -7.24 6.29 0.35
N ALA A 131 -6.30 6.20 1.30
CA ALA A 131 -5.17 7.10 1.42
C ALA A 131 -4.05 6.67 0.45
N ALA A 132 -3.10 7.56 0.18
CA ALA A 132 -1.96 7.25 -0.67
C ALA A 132 -0.64 7.70 -0.04
N VAL A 133 0.36 6.84 -0.12
CA VAL A 133 1.76 7.21 0.06
C VAL A 133 2.26 7.73 -1.28
N VAL A 134 2.89 8.89 -1.27
CA VAL A 134 3.48 9.53 -2.46
C VAL A 134 4.99 9.52 -2.32
N MET A 135 5.67 8.91 -3.27
CA MET A 135 7.13 8.92 -3.29
C MET A 135 7.66 10.15 -4.02
N ALA A 136 8.72 10.75 -3.49
CA ALA A 136 9.47 11.83 -4.13
C ALA A 136 10.29 11.30 -5.32
N PHE A 137 9.59 10.96 -6.38
CA PHE A 137 10.09 10.35 -7.61
C PHE A 137 9.41 11.02 -8.80
N ASP A 138 10.15 11.47 -9.77
CA ASP A 138 9.62 12.01 -11.03
C ASP A 138 10.33 11.40 -12.25
N THR A 139 10.10 11.97 -13.42
CA THR A 139 10.69 11.48 -14.69
C THR A 139 12.22 11.53 -14.72
N ASP A 140 12.83 12.38 -13.88
CA ASP A 140 14.27 12.49 -13.75
C ASP A 140 14.85 11.52 -12.69
N GLY A 141 14.00 10.73 -12.05
CA GLY A 141 14.37 9.72 -11.07
C GLY A 141 14.03 10.10 -9.63
N GLN A 142 14.57 9.31 -8.70
CA GLN A 142 14.36 9.52 -7.27
C GLN A 142 15.07 10.79 -6.79
N ALA A 143 14.40 11.57 -5.95
CA ALA A 143 14.98 12.75 -5.35
C ALA A 143 16.05 12.38 -4.32
N ASP A 144 17.25 12.88 -4.52
CA ASP A 144 18.42 12.68 -3.65
C ASP A 144 18.72 13.88 -2.75
N THR A 145 18.25 15.09 -3.13
CA THR A 145 18.42 16.33 -2.35
C THR A 145 17.14 16.74 -1.62
N ALA A 146 17.28 17.55 -0.58
CA ALA A 146 16.13 18.10 0.16
C ALA A 146 15.24 18.96 -0.73
N ASP A 147 15.85 19.80 -1.58
CA ASP A 147 15.10 20.71 -2.47
C ASP A 147 14.27 19.91 -3.48
N ARG A 148 14.86 18.92 -4.15
CA ARG A 148 14.12 18.05 -5.08
C ARG A 148 13.00 17.28 -4.39
N LYS A 149 13.23 16.78 -3.18
CA LYS A 149 12.17 16.11 -2.40
C LYS A 149 11.00 17.06 -2.15
N PHE A 150 11.31 18.29 -1.73
CA PHE A 150 10.29 19.31 -1.49
C PHE A 150 9.51 19.65 -2.78
N GLU A 151 10.20 19.93 -3.87
CA GLU A 151 9.57 20.29 -5.15
C GLU A 151 8.65 19.21 -5.69
N ILE A 152 9.10 17.94 -5.68
CA ILE A 152 8.30 16.81 -6.16
C ILE A 152 7.10 16.57 -5.24
N CYS A 153 7.30 16.62 -3.93
CA CYS A 153 6.21 16.43 -2.98
C CYS A 153 5.20 17.57 -3.03
N GLU A 154 5.64 18.82 -3.15
CA GLU A 154 4.75 19.97 -3.32
C GLU A 154 3.93 19.84 -4.61
N ARG A 155 4.56 19.53 -5.74
CA ARG A 155 3.87 19.33 -7.02
C ARG A 155 2.83 18.22 -6.91
N SER A 156 3.21 17.10 -6.33
CA SER A 156 2.29 15.98 -6.10
C SER A 156 1.12 16.37 -5.20
N TYR A 157 1.40 17.09 -4.11
CA TYR A 157 0.36 17.60 -3.20
C TYR A 157 -0.63 18.52 -3.92
N ARG A 158 -0.13 19.48 -4.72
CA ARG A 158 -0.98 20.39 -5.49
C ARG A 158 -1.90 19.64 -6.45
N ILE A 159 -1.37 18.67 -7.18
CA ILE A 159 -2.17 17.82 -8.06
C ILE A 159 -3.25 17.08 -7.26
N LEU A 160 -2.88 16.45 -6.15
CA LEU A 160 -3.81 15.65 -5.35
C LEU A 160 -4.91 16.52 -4.72
N VAL A 161 -4.55 17.64 -4.11
CA VAL A 161 -5.49 18.48 -3.35
C VAL A 161 -6.24 19.43 -4.26
N ASP A 162 -5.52 20.20 -5.10
CA ASP A 162 -6.12 21.30 -5.85
C ASP A 162 -6.85 20.82 -7.13
N GLU A 163 -6.35 19.74 -7.77
CA GLU A 163 -6.94 19.25 -9.01
C GLU A 163 -7.84 18.00 -8.80
N ILE A 164 -7.40 17.02 -7.99
CA ILE A 164 -8.14 15.77 -7.76
C ILE A 164 -9.11 15.91 -6.58
N GLY A 165 -8.78 16.77 -5.59
CA GLY A 165 -9.61 17.07 -4.42
C GLY A 165 -9.51 15.99 -3.32
N PHE A 166 -8.31 15.49 -3.07
CA PHE A 166 -8.01 14.64 -1.90
C PHE A 166 -8.27 15.37 -0.60
#